data_f536227d781b42b26706ec52565f4633
#
_entry.id   f536227d781b42b26706ec52565f4633
#
_cell.length_a   1.000
_cell.length_b   1.000
_cell.length_c   1.000
_cell.angle_alpha   90.00
_cell.angle_beta   90.00
_cell.angle_gamma   90.00
#
_symmetry.space_group_name_H-M   'P 1'
#
loop_
_entity.id
_entity.type
_entity.pdbx_description
1 polymer ?
#
loop_
_entity_poly.entity_id
_entity_poly.type
_entity_poly.pdbx_seq_one_letter_code
_entity_poly.pdbx_strand_id
1 'polypeptide(L)'
;MKIAVTYENGQIFQHFGHTQQFKVYQINDGKIGETKILGTDGNGHGALAGFLKAEGVDTLICGGIGAGAQSALKEAGIKLYGGVTGEADKAVEDCLLYT
;
A
#
# COMPACT_ATOMS: atom_id res chain seq x y z
N MET A 1 1.32 11.65 7.06
CA MET A 1 0.70 10.36 6.75
C MET A 1 1.34 9.76 5.50
N LYS A 2 1.56 8.46 5.51
CA LYS A 2 2.09 7.76 4.33
C LYS A 2 1.09 6.70 3.86
N ILE A 3 0.84 6.69 2.55
CA ILE A 3 -0.01 5.69 1.91
C ILE A 3 0.87 4.85 0.99
N ALA A 4 0.79 3.53 1.10
CA ALA A 4 1.47 2.62 0.19
C ALA A 4 0.45 1.95 -0.72
N VAL A 5 0.85 1.69 -1.96
CA VAL A 5 0.03 1.00 -2.94
C VAL A 5 0.85 -0.13 -3.53
N THR A 6 0.28 -1.34 -3.62
CA THR A 6 0.91 -2.42 -4.39
C THR A 6 1.00 -1.96 -5.84
N TYR A 7 2.18 -2.05 -6.46
CA TYR A 7 2.46 -1.26 -7.65
C TYR A 7 3.13 -2.06 -8.75
N GLU A 8 2.63 -1.89 -9.98
CA GLU A 8 3.27 -2.41 -11.17
C GLU A 8 2.87 -1.54 -12.37
N ASN A 9 3.85 -0.95 -13.04
CA ASN A 9 3.63 -0.16 -14.26
C ASN A 9 2.51 0.90 -14.15
N GLY A 10 2.50 1.64 -13.06
CA GLY A 10 1.53 2.71 -12.83
C GLY A 10 0.20 2.27 -12.26
N GLN A 11 -0.01 0.97 -12.12
CA GLN A 11 -1.28 0.42 -11.67
C GLN A 11 -1.18 -0.35 -10.36
N ILE A 12 -2.32 -0.52 -9.70
CA ILE A 12 -2.41 -1.30 -8.49
C ILE A 12 -2.19 -2.77 -8.86
N PHE A 13 -1.17 -3.39 -8.26
CA PHE A 13 -0.91 -4.81 -8.44
C PHE A 13 -1.94 -5.62 -7.66
N GLN A 14 -2.54 -6.63 -8.30
CA GLN A 14 -3.74 -7.29 -7.80
C GLN A 14 -3.54 -8.40 -6.78
N HIS A 15 -2.28 -8.77 -6.50
CA HIS A 15 -2.00 -9.86 -5.55
C HIS A 15 -0.99 -9.39 -4.50
N PHE A 16 -1.48 -8.98 -3.36
CA PHE A 16 -0.64 -8.41 -2.30
C PHE A 16 0.59 -9.27 -1.99
N GLY A 17 0.40 -10.58 -1.82
CA GLY A 17 1.49 -11.47 -1.44
C GLY A 17 2.57 -11.67 -2.50
N HIS A 18 2.31 -11.29 -3.74
CA HIS A 18 3.24 -11.42 -4.85
C HIS A 18 3.74 -10.08 -5.36
N THR A 19 3.38 -8.99 -4.72
CA THR A 19 3.83 -7.68 -5.19
C THR A 19 5.35 -7.55 -5.05
N GLN A 20 5.98 -7.02 -6.06
CA GLN A 20 7.43 -6.80 -6.07
C GLN A 20 7.79 -5.37 -5.74
N GLN A 21 6.82 -4.47 -5.80
CA GLN A 21 7.03 -3.06 -5.54
C GLN A 21 5.83 -2.46 -4.80
N PHE A 22 6.14 -1.46 -3.98
CA PHE A 22 5.14 -0.56 -3.44
C PHE A 22 5.46 0.85 -3.88
N LYS A 23 4.45 1.63 -4.24
CA LYS A 23 4.63 3.07 -4.38
C LYS A 23 4.15 3.71 -3.09
N VAL A 24 5.02 4.47 -2.46
CA VAL A 24 4.75 5.12 -1.18
C VAL A 24 4.57 6.61 -1.40
N TYR A 25 3.48 7.13 -0.89
CA TYR A 25 3.09 8.54 -1.05
C TYR A 25 3.14 9.23 0.30
N GLN A 26 3.90 10.31 0.38
CA GLN A 26 3.87 11.18 1.55
C GLN A 26 2.69 12.14 1.40
N ILE A 27 1.80 12.16 2.36
CA ILE A 27 0.61 13.02 2.33
C ILE A 27 0.80 14.17 3.30
N ASN A 28 0.70 15.39 2.78
CA ASN A 28 0.84 16.63 3.58
C ASN A 28 -0.41 17.49 3.36
N ASP A 29 -1.13 17.76 4.44
CA ASP A 29 -2.35 18.58 4.40
C ASP A 29 -3.38 18.09 3.37
N GLY A 30 -3.55 16.76 3.31
CA GLY A 30 -4.50 16.14 2.40
C GLY A 30 -4.07 16.11 0.94
N LYS A 31 -2.81 16.43 0.65
CA LYS A 31 -2.28 16.45 -0.72
C LYS A 31 -1.07 15.53 -0.86
N ILE A 32 -0.93 14.94 -2.05
CA ILE A 32 0.23 14.11 -2.36
C ILE A 32 1.47 14.98 -2.46
N GLY A 33 2.46 14.69 -1.64
CA GLY A 33 3.78 15.32 -1.70
C GLY A 33 4.77 14.40 -2.41
N GLU A 34 5.87 14.05 -1.73
CA GLU A 34 6.88 13.18 -2.31
C GLU A 34 6.35 11.76 -2.50
N THR A 35 6.81 11.11 -3.55
CA THR A 35 6.52 9.70 -3.81
C THR A 35 7.81 8.94 -4.05
N LYS A 36 7.82 7.65 -3.72
CA LYS A 36 8.96 6.78 -4.04
C LYS A 36 8.46 5.38 -4.30
N ILE A 37 9.22 4.63 -5.08
CA ILE A 37 8.92 3.24 -5.37
C ILE A 37 9.94 2.39 -4.61
N LEU A 38 9.43 1.45 -3.81
CA LEU A 38 10.25 0.56 -3.00
C LEU A 38 10.08 -0.88 -3.48
N GLY A 39 11.19 -1.58 -3.66
CA GLY A 39 11.15 -3.00 -3.94
C GLY A 39 10.95 -3.79 -2.65
N THR A 40 10.28 -4.93 -2.75
CA THR A 40 10.06 -5.81 -1.61
C THR A 40 11.26 -6.73 -1.35
N ASP A 41 12.22 -6.75 -2.27
CA ASP A 41 13.45 -7.55 -2.19
C ASP A 41 13.20 -9.04 -1.89
N GLY A 42 12.12 -9.57 -2.46
CA GLY A 42 11.79 -10.98 -2.27
C GLY A 42 11.14 -11.31 -0.94
N ASN A 43 10.78 -10.32 -0.13
CA ASN A 43 10.03 -10.56 1.09
C ASN A 43 8.67 -11.19 0.75
N GLY A 44 8.35 -12.28 1.41
CA GLY A 44 7.08 -12.98 1.20
C GLY A 44 5.96 -12.39 2.04
N HIS A 45 4.80 -13.04 1.98
CA HIS A 45 3.57 -12.59 2.63
C HIS A 45 3.75 -12.16 4.09
N GLY A 46 4.42 -12.97 4.88
CA GLY A 46 4.54 -12.72 6.31
C GLY A 46 5.44 -11.56 6.67
N ALA A 47 6.30 -11.14 5.76
CA ALA A 47 7.26 -10.06 6.01
C ALA A 47 6.76 -8.70 5.52
N LEU A 48 5.77 -8.67 4.63
CA LEU A 48 5.34 -7.41 4.01
C LEU A 48 4.71 -6.43 4.99
N ALA A 49 3.93 -6.90 5.94
CA ALA A 49 3.34 -6.02 6.96
C ALA A 49 4.42 -5.35 7.79
N GLY A 50 5.44 -6.11 8.21
CA GLY A 50 6.58 -5.56 8.94
C GLY A 50 7.39 -4.57 8.12
N PHE A 51 7.58 -4.88 6.83
CA PHE A 51 8.25 -3.99 5.89
C PHE A 51 7.53 -2.64 5.81
N LEU A 52 6.21 -2.66 5.63
CA LEU A 52 5.41 -1.44 5.55
C LEU A 52 5.42 -0.65 6.86
N LYS A 53 5.35 -1.36 7.99
CA LYS A 53 5.42 -0.70 9.29
C LYS A 53 6.76 -0.01 9.51
N ALA A 54 7.86 -0.67 9.13
CA ALA A 54 9.20 -0.10 9.25
C ALA A 54 9.35 1.16 8.38
N GLU A 55 8.63 1.23 7.25
CA GLU A 55 8.64 2.40 6.38
C GLU A 55 7.72 3.53 6.89
N GLY A 56 7.02 3.31 7.98
CA GLY A 56 6.12 4.33 8.53
C GLY A 56 4.79 4.47 7.79
N VAL A 57 4.38 3.42 7.08
CA VAL A 57 3.13 3.44 6.32
C VAL A 57 1.92 3.36 7.25
N ASP A 58 0.97 4.24 7.07
CA ASP A 58 -0.28 4.28 7.85
C ASP A 58 -1.43 3.57 7.16
N THR A 59 -1.42 3.57 5.83
CA THR A 59 -2.53 3.07 5.02
C THR A 59 -1.98 2.30 3.82
N LEU A 60 -2.60 1.18 3.51
CA LEU A 60 -2.26 0.38 2.33
C LEU A 60 -3.47 0.27 1.42
N ILE A 61 -3.23 0.50 0.12
CA ILE A 61 -4.22 0.26 -0.93
C ILE A 61 -3.70 -0.90 -1.78
N CYS A 62 -4.52 -1.89 -2.01
CA CYS A 62 -4.12 -3.05 -2.82
C CYS A 62 -5.33 -3.68 -3.53
N GLY A 63 -5.05 -4.63 -4.38
CA GLY A 63 -6.07 -5.47 -5.00
C GLY A 63 -6.45 -6.62 -4.08
N GLY A 64 -6.32 -7.86 -4.53
CA GLY A 64 -6.62 -9.03 -3.72
C GLY A 64 -5.63 -9.23 -2.58
N ILE A 65 -6.13 -9.64 -1.43
CA ILE A 65 -5.30 -9.87 -0.26
C ILE A 65 -5.93 -10.98 0.60
N GLY A 66 -5.10 -11.90 1.07
CA GLY A 66 -5.55 -13.01 1.89
C GLY A 66 -5.83 -12.62 3.33
N ALA A 67 -6.59 -13.45 4.03
CA ALA A 67 -7.00 -13.19 5.42
C ALA A 67 -5.81 -13.06 6.37
N GLY A 68 -4.78 -13.89 6.19
CA GLY A 68 -3.58 -13.81 7.04
C GLY A 68 -2.86 -12.49 6.91
N ALA A 69 -2.73 -11.99 5.68
CA ALA A 69 -2.10 -10.69 5.45
C ALA A 69 -2.95 -9.55 6.01
N GLN A 70 -4.27 -9.64 5.90
CA GLN A 70 -5.17 -8.64 6.48
C GLN A 70 -4.99 -8.56 7.99
N SER A 71 -4.89 -9.71 8.66
CA SER A 71 -4.67 -9.75 10.10
C SER A 71 -3.33 -9.14 10.50
N ALA A 72 -2.27 -9.45 9.74
CA ALA A 72 -0.94 -8.91 10.02
C ALA A 72 -0.91 -7.39 9.88
N LEU A 73 -1.59 -6.85 8.87
CA LEU A 73 -1.67 -5.40 8.67
C LEU A 73 -2.44 -4.73 9.80
N LYS A 74 -3.54 -5.35 10.23
CA LYS A 74 -4.33 -4.82 11.35
C LYS A 74 -3.50 -4.79 12.64
N GLU A 75 -2.76 -5.85 12.91
CA GLU A 75 -1.87 -5.90 14.08
C GLU A 75 -0.77 -4.84 14.01
N ALA A 76 -0.30 -4.52 12.81
CA ALA A 76 0.70 -3.48 12.61
C ALA A 76 0.11 -2.06 12.68
N GLY A 77 -1.21 -1.93 12.82
CA GLY A 77 -1.87 -0.64 12.88
C GLY A 77 -2.03 0.04 11.52
N ILE A 78 -1.96 -0.73 10.44
CA ILE A 78 -2.07 -0.20 9.08
C ILE A 78 -3.53 -0.34 8.60
N LYS A 79 -4.11 0.77 8.17
CA LYS A 79 -5.45 0.78 7.61
C LYS A 79 -5.42 0.20 6.19
N LEU A 80 -6.37 -0.67 5.87
CA LEU A 80 -6.39 -1.40 4.61
C LEU A 80 -7.58 -1.03 3.74
N TYR A 81 -7.31 -0.77 2.47
CA TYR A 81 -8.32 -0.68 1.43
C TYR A 81 -7.97 -1.73 0.37
N GLY A 82 -8.67 -2.87 0.42
CA GLY A 82 -8.47 -3.99 -0.50
C GLY A 82 -9.47 -3.97 -1.64
N GLY A 83 -9.21 -4.80 -2.65
CA GLY A 83 -10.11 -4.93 -3.80
C GLY A 83 -10.13 -3.72 -4.72
N VAL A 84 -9.11 -2.87 -4.68
CA VAL A 84 -9.01 -1.66 -5.49
C VAL A 84 -8.30 -1.98 -6.79
N THR A 85 -8.76 -1.42 -7.90
CA THR A 85 -8.16 -1.63 -9.23
C THR A 85 -7.88 -0.29 -9.89
N GLY A 86 -7.06 -0.31 -10.94
CA GLY A 86 -6.80 0.86 -11.76
C GLY A 86 -5.47 1.53 -11.47
N GLU A 87 -5.38 2.83 -11.78
CA GLU A 87 -4.15 3.59 -11.61
C GLU A 87 -3.86 3.87 -10.14
N ALA A 88 -2.62 3.67 -9.75
CA ALA A 88 -2.19 3.86 -8.37
C ALA A 88 -2.39 5.30 -7.89
N ASP A 89 -1.96 6.28 -8.67
CA ASP A 89 -2.08 7.69 -8.29
C ASP A 89 -3.54 8.10 -8.11
N LYS A 90 -4.41 7.65 -9.01
CA LYS A 90 -5.83 7.95 -8.92
C LYS A 90 -6.47 7.33 -7.67
N ALA A 91 -6.08 6.12 -7.34
CA ALA A 91 -6.59 5.45 -6.14
C ALA A 91 -6.24 6.22 -4.87
N VAL A 92 -5.02 6.76 -4.80
CA VAL A 92 -4.60 7.57 -3.66
C VAL A 92 -5.40 8.88 -3.62
N GLU A 93 -5.57 9.53 -4.75
CA GLU A 93 -6.38 10.76 -4.82
C GLU A 93 -7.82 10.52 -4.37
N ASP A 94 -8.43 9.43 -4.83
CA ASP A 94 -9.79 9.05 -4.42
C ASP A 94 -9.86 8.75 -2.92
N CYS A 95 -8.86 8.07 -2.39
CA CYS A 95 -8.77 7.79 -0.96
C CYS A 95 -8.76 9.09 -0.14
N LEU A 96 -8.03 10.09 -0.59
CA LEU A 96 -7.93 11.38 0.10
C LEU A 96 -9.25 12.16 0.08
N LEU A 97 -10.08 11.95 -0.95
CA LEU A 97 -11.39 12.59 -1.01
C LEU A 97 -12.36 12.07 0.05
N TYR A 98 -12.18 10.83 0.51
CA TYR A 98 -13.10 10.19 1.45
C TYR A 98 -12.55 10.05 2.86
N THR A 99 -11.38 10.60 3.12
CA THR A 99 -10.78 10.65 4.45
C THR A 99 -10.67 12.10 4.99
#